data_5b3f81fa11f66d3d6ff1fbe97c0997e0
#
_entry.id   5b3f81fa11f66d3d6ff1fbe97c0997e0
#
_cell.length_a   1.000
_cell.length_b   1.000
_cell.length_c   1.000
_cell.angle_alpha   90.00
_cell.angle_beta   90.00
_cell.angle_gamma   90.00
#
_symmetry.space_group_name_H-M   'P 1'
#
loop_
_entity.id
_entity.type
_entity.pdbx_description
1 polymer ?
#
loop_
_entity_poly.entity_id
_entity_poly.type
_entity_poly.pdbx_seq_one_letter_code
_entity_poly.pdbx_strand_id
1 'polypeptide(L)'
;PVEVVDFIIHSVDHLLKTEFQQTLGSKGVHIIDPFTGTGTFITRLLQSGLIGEDELPHKFKNEIHANEIVLLAYYIAAINIEATYHAMVEGDYVPFEGICLTDTFQLYEKEDLISRMLVDNSSRRNRQKKLDIRVIIGNPPYSIGQKSENDNADNVVYPHLDERIRTTYAAGSNAMLSK
;
A
#
# COMPACT_ATOMS: atom_id res chain seq x y z
N PRO A 1 9.44 8.54 -12.51
CA PRO A 1 9.52 10.00 -12.42
C PRO A 1 8.54 10.50 -11.35
N VAL A 2 8.95 11.50 -10.57
CA VAL A 2 8.15 12.06 -9.47
C VAL A 2 6.85 12.67 -10.00
N GLU A 3 6.90 13.26 -11.16
CA GLU A 3 5.75 13.90 -11.83
C GLU A 3 4.62 12.90 -12.12
N VAL A 4 4.94 11.63 -12.38
CA VAL A 4 3.94 10.59 -12.58
C VAL A 4 3.25 10.24 -11.27
N VAL A 5 4.02 10.17 -10.18
CA VAL A 5 3.48 9.92 -8.84
C VAL A 5 2.53 11.06 -8.43
N ASP A 6 2.97 12.31 -8.63
CA ASP A 6 2.16 13.50 -8.35
C ASP A 6 0.87 13.50 -9.18
N PHE A 7 0.98 13.21 -10.48
CA PHE A 7 -0.19 13.11 -11.36
C PHE A 7 -1.20 12.06 -10.87
N ILE A 8 -0.72 10.88 -10.43
CA ILE A 8 -1.59 9.82 -9.90
C ILE A 8 -2.28 10.30 -8.62
N ILE A 9 -1.55 10.89 -7.68
CA ILE A 9 -2.09 11.38 -6.41
C ILE A 9 -3.17 12.45 -6.65
N HIS A 10 -2.89 13.44 -7.50
CA HIS A 10 -3.86 14.49 -7.83
C HIS A 10 -5.08 13.95 -8.58
N SER A 11 -4.89 12.95 -9.46
CA SER A 11 -6.00 12.31 -10.18
C SER A 11 -6.92 11.55 -9.22
N VAL A 12 -6.37 10.86 -8.22
CA VAL A 12 -7.16 10.17 -7.19
C VAL A 12 -7.95 11.17 -6.35
N ASP A 13 -7.34 12.27 -5.91
CA ASP A 13 -8.04 13.29 -5.15
C ASP A 13 -9.17 13.94 -5.97
N HIS A 14 -8.92 14.20 -7.27
CA HIS A 14 -9.95 14.69 -8.17
C HIS A 14 -11.15 13.72 -8.28
N LEU A 15 -10.88 12.42 -8.47
CA LEU A 15 -11.92 11.39 -8.52
C LEU A 15 -12.69 11.28 -7.20
N LEU A 16 -12.00 11.31 -6.06
CA LEU A 16 -12.66 11.31 -4.76
C LEU A 16 -13.60 12.49 -4.60
N LYS A 17 -13.21 13.68 -5.06
CA LYS A 17 -14.05 14.90 -5.02
C LYS A 17 -15.26 14.79 -5.93
N THR A 18 -15.06 14.35 -7.17
CA THR A 18 -16.13 14.35 -8.20
C THR A 18 -17.13 13.22 -8.01
N GLU A 19 -16.66 12.02 -7.66
CA GLU A 19 -17.51 10.83 -7.61
C GLU A 19 -18.01 10.49 -6.20
N PHE A 20 -17.24 10.86 -5.16
CA PHE A 20 -17.54 10.46 -3.79
C PHE A 20 -17.74 11.62 -2.81
N GLN A 21 -17.55 12.88 -3.26
CA GLN A 21 -17.61 14.09 -2.41
C GLN A 21 -16.67 14.01 -1.20
N GLN A 22 -15.53 13.36 -1.38
CA GLN A 22 -14.47 13.17 -0.40
C GLN A 22 -13.15 13.71 -0.94
N THR A 23 -12.14 13.79 -0.08
CA THR A 23 -10.76 14.14 -0.43
C THR A 23 -9.82 13.07 0.10
N LEU A 24 -8.55 13.10 -0.27
CA LEU A 24 -7.52 12.26 0.36
C LEU A 24 -7.38 12.54 1.86
N GLY A 25 -7.71 13.76 2.32
CA GLY A 25 -7.73 14.15 3.74
C GLY A 25 -8.98 13.70 4.50
N SER A 26 -10.09 13.40 3.82
CA SER A 26 -11.36 13.07 4.48
C SER A 26 -11.22 11.88 5.42
N LYS A 27 -11.80 12.00 6.62
CA LYS A 27 -11.80 10.93 7.61
C LYS A 27 -12.51 9.68 7.08
N GLY A 28 -11.93 8.50 7.33
CA GLY A 28 -12.44 7.22 6.82
C GLY A 28 -11.99 6.87 5.42
N VAL A 29 -11.25 7.74 4.73
CA VAL A 29 -10.61 7.42 3.45
C VAL A 29 -9.25 6.77 3.74
N HIS A 30 -9.24 5.45 3.90
CA HIS A 30 -8.01 4.67 4.08
C HIS A 30 -7.26 4.52 2.75
N ILE A 31 -5.98 4.86 2.77
CA ILE A 31 -5.08 4.86 1.59
C ILE A 31 -4.01 3.80 1.81
N ILE A 32 -3.75 2.96 0.81
CA ILE A 32 -2.67 1.97 0.86
C ILE A 32 -1.78 2.04 -0.37
N ASP A 33 -0.46 1.97 -0.14
CA ASP A 33 0.52 1.57 -1.15
C ASP A 33 0.93 0.12 -0.88
N PRO A 34 0.44 -0.84 -1.68
CA PRO A 34 0.70 -2.26 -1.44
C PRO A 34 2.09 -2.73 -1.91
N PHE A 35 2.88 -1.86 -2.55
CA PHE A 35 4.20 -2.15 -3.11
C PHE A 35 5.15 -0.97 -2.88
N THR A 36 5.31 -0.61 -1.61
CA THR A 36 5.83 0.66 -1.14
C THR A 36 7.28 0.96 -1.60
N GLY A 37 8.12 -0.07 -1.77
CA GLY A 37 9.52 0.14 -2.07
C GLY A 37 10.18 0.98 -0.99
N THR A 38 10.77 2.11 -1.38
CA THR A 38 11.40 3.07 -0.45
C THR A 38 10.47 4.19 0.05
N GLY A 39 9.17 4.07 -0.19
CA GLY A 39 8.16 4.99 0.34
C GLY A 39 7.78 6.16 -0.57
N THR A 40 8.12 6.14 -1.85
CA THR A 40 7.95 7.29 -2.76
C THR A 40 6.50 7.78 -2.84
N PHE A 41 5.52 6.89 -3.00
CA PHE A 41 4.12 7.31 -3.08
C PHE A 41 3.64 7.96 -1.79
N ILE A 42 3.97 7.38 -0.65
CA ILE A 42 3.53 7.91 0.66
C ILE A 42 4.22 9.24 0.97
N THR A 43 5.52 9.37 0.73
CA THR A 43 6.22 10.64 0.96
C THR A 43 5.68 11.76 0.06
N ARG A 44 5.39 11.47 -1.22
CA ARG A 44 4.78 12.43 -2.13
C ARG A 44 3.34 12.76 -1.74
N LEU A 45 2.57 11.78 -1.27
CA LEU A 45 1.22 12.01 -0.74
C LEU A 45 1.25 13.00 0.45
N LEU A 46 2.14 12.80 1.41
CA LEU A 46 2.30 13.72 2.55
C LEU A 46 2.66 15.13 2.08
N GLN A 47 3.57 15.28 1.11
CA GLN A 47 4.05 16.56 0.59
C GLN A 47 3.10 17.22 -0.41
N SER A 48 2.05 16.55 -0.85
CA SER A 48 1.17 17.03 -1.92
C SER A 48 0.35 18.28 -1.57
N GLY A 49 0.14 18.55 -0.27
CA GLY A 49 -0.77 19.59 0.22
C GLY A 49 -2.26 19.25 0.04
N LEU A 50 -2.60 18.04 -0.41
CA LEU A 50 -3.98 17.58 -0.59
C LEU A 50 -4.62 17.07 0.71
N ILE A 51 -3.80 16.76 1.71
CA ILE A 51 -4.20 16.46 3.08
C ILE A 51 -3.92 17.72 3.89
N GLY A 52 -4.96 18.29 4.49
CA GLY A 52 -4.83 19.50 5.31
C GLY A 52 -3.92 19.28 6.53
N GLU A 53 -3.31 20.37 7.01
CA GLU A 53 -2.41 20.31 8.18
C GLU A 53 -3.11 19.72 9.42
N ASP A 54 -4.38 20.06 9.63
CA ASP A 54 -5.20 19.54 10.74
C ASP A 54 -5.55 18.05 10.57
N GLU A 55 -5.63 17.57 9.34
CA GLU A 55 -5.97 16.18 9.00
C GLU A 55 -4.75 15.26 9.03
N LEU A 56 -3.57 15.81 8.73
CA LEU A 56 -2.34 15.06 8.50
C LEU A 56 -1.94 14.18 9.70
N PRO A 57 -2.01 14.62 10.99
CA PRO A 57 -1.66 13.75 12.11
C PRO A 57 -2.59 12.52 12.22
N HIS A 58 -3.89 12.72 11.98
CA HIS A 58 -4.85 11.62 12.00
C HIS A 58 -4.61 10.64 10.86
N LYS A 59 -4.39 11.15 9.65
CA LYS A 59 -4.09 10.36 8.45
C LYS A 59 -2.83 9.52 8.62
N PHE A 60 -1.74 10.15 9.03
CA PHE A 60 -0.46 9.48 9.25
C PHE A 60 -0.59 8.33 10.25
N LYS A 61 -1.26 8.56 11.35
CA LYS A 61 -1.39 7.57 12.43
C LYS A 61 -2.36 6.44 12.12
N ASN A 62 -3.44 6.70 11.37
CA ASN A 62 -4.58 5.79 11.33
C ASN A 62 -5.00 5.34 9.92
N GLU A 63 -4.77 6.14 8.88
CA GLU A 63 -5.46 5.96 7.60
C GLU A 63 -4.52 5.88 6.38
N ILE A 64 -3.20 6.01 6.59
CA ILE A 64 -2.18 5.75 5.57
C ILE A 64 -1.53 4.41 5.88
N HIS A 65 -1.44 3.56 4.87
CA HIS A 65 -0.93 2.19 4.98
C HIS A 65 0.07 1.90 3.88
N ALA A 66 1.00 0.97 4.17
CA ALA A 66 2.06 0.58 3.26
C ALA A 66 2.41 -0.89 3.44
N ASN A 67 2.73 -1.59 2.36
CA ASN A 67 3.24 -2.96 2.41
C ASN A 67 4.54 -3.05 1.64
N GLU A 68 5.51 -3.76 2.19
CA GLU A 68 6.79 -4.03 1.56
C GLU A 68 7.27 -5.45 1.93
N ILE A 69 7.77 -6.18 0.95
CA ILE A 69 8.26 -7.55 1.14
C ILE A 69 9.75 -7.61 1.46
N VAL A 70 10.52 -6.62 0.97
CA VAL A 70 11.97 -6.57 1.15
C VAL A 70 12.30 -5.84 2.44
N LEU A 71 12.90 -6.53 3.40
CA LEU A 71 13.20 -5.99 4.74
C LEU A 71 13.98 -4.67 4.69
N LEU A 72 14.99 -4.56 3.85
CA LEU A 72 15.79 -3.33 3.73
C LEU A 72 14.95 -2.16 3.20
N ALA A 73 14.14 -2.40 2.16
CA ALA A 73 13.26 -1.39 1.60
C ALA A 73 12.19 -0.95 2.62
N TYR A 74 11.64 -1.90 3.40
CA TYR A 74 10.72 -1.62 4.50
C TYR A 74 11.31 -0.62 5.51
N TYR A 75 12.55 -0.83 5.98
CA TYR A 75 13.20 0.11 6.91
C TYR A 75 13.47 1.46 6.26
N ILE A 76 13.92 1.48 5.01
CA ILE A 76 14.14 2.74 4.27
C ILE A 76 12.83 3.50 4.10
N ALA A 77 11.74 2.81 3.74
CA ALA A 77 10.43 3.41 3.61
C ALA A 77 9.95 4.01 4.94
N ALA A 78 10.04 3.26 6.04
CA ALA A 78 9.63 3.76 7.35
C ALA A 78 10.38 5.06 7.72
N ILE A 79 11.71 5.07 7.57
CA ILE A 79 12.55 6.25 7.85
C ILE A 79 12.17 7.43 6.94
N ASN A 80 12.00 7.21 5.64
CA ASN A 80 11.66 8.28 4.69
C ASN A 80 10.29 8.88 4.99
N ILE A 81 9.29 8.04 5.28
CA ILE A 81 7.93 8.46 5.60
C ILE A 81 7.91 9.25 6.91
N GLU A 82 8.56 8.74 7.96
CA GLU A 82 8.66 9.41 9.26
C GLU A 82 9.41 10.74 9.15
N ALA A 83 10.55 10.77 8.48
CA ALA A 83 11.31 12.00 8.27
C ALA A 83 10.50 13.05 7.50
N THR A 84 9.73 12.62 6.48
CA THR A 84 8.87 13.52 5.72
C THR A 84 7.75 14.10 6.60
N TYR A 85 7.08 13.26 7.38
CA TYR A 85 6.02 13.69 8.28
C TYR A 85 6.53 14.69 9.33
N HIS A 86 7.64 14.36 10.00
CA HIS A 86 8.23 15.22 11.05
C HIS A 86 8.88 16.50 10.52
N ALA A 87 9.17 16.58 9.24
CA ALA A 87 9.56 17.85 8.60
C ALA A 87 8.37 18.80 8.38
N MET A 88 7.13 18.29 8.45
CA MET A 88 5.91 19.07 8.20
C MET A 88 5.10 19.32 9.47
N VAL A 89 5.18 18.43 10.45
CA VAL A 89 4.38 18.47 11.69
C VAL A 89 5.32 18.58 12.88
N GLU A 90 5.20 19.69 13.61
CA GLU A 90 5.92 19.89 14.86
C GLU A 90 5.35 19.02 16.00
N GLY A 91 6.21 18.62 16.95
CA GLY A 91 5.79 17.89 18.15
C GLY A 91 6.69 16.70 18.46
N ASP A 92 6.19 15.83 19.34
CA ASP A 92 6.89 14.61 19.74
C ASP A 92 6.98 13.62 18.58
N TYR A 93 8.03 12.79 18.60
CA TYR A 93 8.21 11.75 17.60
C TYR A 93 7.06 10.72 17.64
N VAL A 94 6.48 10.47 16.47
CA VAL A 94 5.44 9.47 16.24
C VAL A 94 5.92 8.49 15.17
N PRO A 95 6.05 7.19 15.47
CA PRO A 95 6.44 6.19 14.48
C PRO A 95 5.34 5.95 13.45
N PHE A 96 5.72 5.58 12.23
CA PHE A 96 4.78 5.20 11.20
C PHE A 96 4.35 3.73 11.36
N GLU A 97 3.26 3.50 12.09
CA GLU A 97 2.71 2.16 12.31
C GLU A 97 1.88 1.61 11.14
N GLY A 98 1.67 2.40 10.10
CA GLY A 98 0.90 2.00 8.91
C GLY A 98 1.63 1.01 8.02
N ILE A 99 2.96 0.86 8.16
CA ILE A 99 3.75 -0.03 7.31
C ILE A 99 3.79 -1.46 7.84
N CYS A 100 3.61 -2.44 6.94
CA CYS A 100 3.72 -3.87 7.21
C CYS A 100 4.82 -4.52 6.35
N LEU A 101 5.68 -5.32 6.98
CA LEU A 101 6.59 -6.22 6.27
C LEU A 101 5.78 -7.45 5.84
N THR A 102 5.40 -7.50 4.57
CA THR A 102 4.52 -8.57 4.07
C THR A 102 4.52 -8.63 2.55
N ASP A 103 4.35 -9.84 2.01
CA ASP A 103 3.92 -10.01 0.64
C ASP A 103 2.42 -9.70 0.54
N THR A 104 2.06 -8.68 -0.23
CA THR A 104 0.67 -8.28 -0.41
C THR A 104 -0.18 -9.38 -1.05
N PHE A 105 0.37 -10.15 -1.97
CA PHE A 105 -0.35 -11.24 -2.61
C PHE A 105 -0.59 -12.44 -1.69
N GLN A 106 0.25 -12.61 -0.66
CA GLN A 106 0.11 -13.67 0.34
C GLN A 106 -0.74 -13.29 1.55
N LEU A 107 -1.30 -12.09 1.60
CA LEU A 107 -2.05 -11.61 2.77
C LEU A 107 -3.17 -12.55 3.21
N TYR A 108 -3.79 -13.27 2.28
CA TYR A 108 -4.91 -14.19 2.50
C TYR A 108 -4.54 -15.66 2.28
N GLU A 109 -3.28 -15.94 1.95
CA GLU A 109 -2.75 -17.30 1.89
C GLU A 109 -2.40 -17.81 3.31
N LYS A 110 -1.49 -18.73 3.45
CA LYS A 110 -1.09 -19.30 4.75
C LYS A 110 -0.40 -18.27 5.64
N GLU A 111 -0.52 -18.43 6.97
CA GLU A 111 0.28 -17.66 7.92
C GLU A 111 1.78 -17.87 7.66
N ASP A 112 2.48 -16.79 7.42
CA ASP A 112 3.92 -16.76 7.18
C ASP A 112 4.69 -17.02 8.49
N LEU A 113 5.80 -17.76 8.40
CA LEU A 113 6.73 -17.99 9.51
C LEU A 113 7.30 -16.67 10.08
N ILE A 114 7.47 -15.65 9.23
CA ILE A 114 7.90 -14.30 9.61
C ILE A 114 6.90 -13.64 10.58
N SER A 115 5.61 -13.92 10.42
CA SER A 115 4.57 -13.37 11.30
C SER A 115 4.68 -13.86 12.74
N ARG A 116 5.31 -15.01 12.99
CA ARG A 116 5.56 -15.53 14.34
C ARG A 116 6.75 -14.87 15.01
N MET A 117 7.71 -14.34 14.25
CA MET A 117 8.92 -13.71 14.78
C MET A 117 8.75 -12.22 15.07
N LEU A 118 7.80 -11.56 14.40
CA LEU A 118 7.53 -10.11 14.50
C LEU A 118 6.09 -9.88 14.97
N VAL A 119 5.86 -9.98 16.27
CA VAL A 119 4.51 -9.86 16.89
C VAL A 119 3.82 -8.55 16.51
N ASP A 120 4.55 -7.42 16.55
CA ASP A 120 3.99 -6.10 16.21
C ASP A 120 3.59 -6.01 14.72
N ASN A 121 4.38 -6.58 13.84
CA ASN A 121 4.07 -6.65 12.41
C ASN A 121 2.81 -7.50 12.16
N SER A 122 2.65 -8.61 12.87
CA SER A 122 1.47 -9.47 12.79
C SER A 122 0.21 -8.74 13.25
N SER A 123 0.30 -7.96 14.32
CA SER A 123 -0.81 -7.13 14.81
C SER A 123 -1.20 -6.06 13.79
N ARG A 124 -0.23 -5.38 13.17
CA ARG A 124 -0.45 -4.40 12.11
C ARG A 124 -1.10 -5.01 10.87
N ARG A 125 -0.62 -6.17 10.40
CA ARG A 125 -1.23 -6.94 9.29
C ARG A 125 -2.68 -7.31 9.59
N ASN A 126 -2.97 -7.83 10.79
CA ASN A 126 -4.32 -8.22 11.19
C ASN A 126 -5.25 -7.01 11.31
N ARG A 127 -4.76 -5.85 11.74
CA ARG A 127 -5.50 -4.60 11.71
C ARG A 127 -5.79 -4.19 10.28
N GLN A 128 -4.79 -4.15 9.41
CA GLN A 128 -4.91 -3.74 8.00
C GLN A 128 -5.93 -4.59 7.22
N LYS A 129 -5.98 -5.91 7.43
CA LYS A 129 -6.97 -6.81 6.80
C LYS A 129 -8.43 -6.47 7.10
N LYS A 130 -8.70 -5.75 8.18
CA LYS A 130 -10.05 -5.40 8.63
C LYS A 130 -10.49 -4.02 8.18
N LEU A 131 -9.61 -3.25 7.54
CA LEU A 131 -9.89 -1.90 7.12
C LEU A 131 -10.73 -1.88 5.83
N ASP A 132 -11.59 -0.89 5.73
CA ASP A 132 -12.27 -0.53 4.48
C ASP A 132 -11.34 0.38 3.65
N ILE A 133 -10.42 -0.23 2.91
CA ILE A 133 -9.48 0.49 2.06
C ILE A 133 -10.24 1.13 0.90
N ARG A 134 -10.16 2.45 0.79
CA ARG A 134 -10.83 3.24 -0.24
C ARG A 134 -9.92 3.61 -1.40
N VAL A 135 -8.64 3.76 -1.13
CA VAL A 135 -7.65 4.21 -2.12
C VAL A 135 -6.48 3.22 -2.14
N ILE A 136 -6.18 2.72 -3.33
CA ILE A 136 -4.99 1.91 -3.59
C ILE A 136 -4.15 2.67 -4.62
N ILE A 137 -2.96 3.07 -4.24
CA ILE A 137 -1.98 3.73 -5.11
C ILE A 137 -0.64 3.02 -4.97
N GLY A 138 0.08 2.85 -6.05
CA GLY A 138 1.39 2.20 -6.00
C GLY A 138 1.91 1.81 -7.37
N ASN A 139 3.12 1.29 -7.39
CA ASN A 139 3.77 0.76 -8.59
C ASN A 139 3.98 -0.76 -8.40
N PRO A 140 3.08 -1.62 -8.91
CA PRO A 140 3.20 -3.05 -8.72
C PRO A 140 4.43 -3.62 -9.44
N PRO A 141 5.00 -4.73 -8.93
CA PRO A 141 6.13 -5.38 -9.58
C PRO A 141 5.77 -5.89 -10.98
N TYR A 142 6.67 -5.70 -11.91
CA TYR A 142 6.53 -6.19 -13.28
C TYR A 142 7.09 -7.62 -13.36
N SER A 143 6.25 -8.64 -13.33
CA SER A 143 6.66 -10.00 -13.63
C SER A 143 5.78 -10.57 -14.74
N ILE A 144 6.25 -10.50 -15.97
CA ILE A 144 5.66 -11.25 -17.08
C ILE A 144 6.55 -12.45 -17.32
N GLY A 145 6.14 -13.63 -16.84
CA GLY A 145 6.66 -14.92 -17.29
C GLY A 145 8.19 -15.02 -17.34
N GLN A 146 8.90 -14.65 -16.29
CA GLN A 146 10.34 -14.86 -16.22
C GLN A 146 10.60 -16.37 -16.15
N LYS A 147 10.82 -16.96 -17.32
CA LYS A 147 11.45 -18.26 -17.48
C LYS A 147 12.97 -18.05 -17.57
N SER A 148 13.56 -17.42 -16.56
CA SER A 148 15.00 -17.32 -16.46
C SER A 148 15.49 -18.47 -15.59
N GLU A 149 16.21 -19.40 -16.21
CA GLU A 149 16.85 -20.54 -15.54
C GLU A 149 17.94 -20.12 -14.54
N ASN A 150 18.25 -18.83 -14.40
CA ASN A 150 19.32 -18.31 -13.56
C ASN A 150 18.85 -17.66 -12.24
N ASP A 151 17.56 -17.41 -12.06
CA ASP A 151 17.02 -16.96 -10.80
C ASP A 151 16.19 -18.08 -10.19
N ASN A 152 16.61 -18.61 -9.04
CA ASN A 152 15.89 -19.57 -8.19
C ASN A 152 14.55 -19.02 -7.64
N ALA A 153 13.89 -18.14 -8.36
CA ALA A 153 12.57 -17.63 -8.07
C ALA A 153 11.56 -18.41 -8.91
N ASP A 154 11.21 -19.61 -8.46
CA ASP A 154 9.95 -20.24 -8.87
C ASP A 154 8.84 -19.23 -8.64
N ASN A 155 8.00 -19.02 -9.68
CA ASN A 155 6.82 -18.16 -9.53
C ASN A 155 5.99 -18.66 -8.34
N VAL A 156 5.88 -17.84 -7.32
CA VAL A 156 5.06 -18.17 -6.15
C VAL A 156 3.61 -18.28 -6.62
N VAL A 157 2.97 -19.40 -6.29
CA VAL A 157 1.57 -19.65 -6.63
C VAL A 157 0.69 -19.13 -5.50
N TYR A 158 -0.35 -18.36 -5.84
CA TYR A 158 -1.30 -17.77 -4.91
C TYR A 158 -2.72 -18.34 -5.13
N PRO A 159 -2.99 -19.60 -4.74
CA PRO A 159 -4.22 -20.30 -5.12
C PRO A 159 -5.49 -19.62 -4.60
N HIS A 160 -5.48 -19.01 -3.42
CA HIS A 160 -6.65 -18.30 -2.89
C HIS A 160 -6.89 -16.97 -3.62
N LEU A 161 -5.83 -16.25 -3.96
CA LEU A 161 -5.92 -15.02 -4.74
C LEU A 161 -6.43 -15.32 -6.16
N ASP A 162 -5.87 -16.32 -6.83
CA ASP A 162 -6.27 -16.74 -8.17
C ASP A 162 -7.75 -17.17 -8.19
N GLU A 163 -8.19 -17.95 -7.21
CA GLU A 163 -9.59 -18.36 -7.09
C GLU A 163 -10.52 -17.15 -6.87
N ARG A 164 -10.12 -16.19 -6.04
CA ARG A 164 -10.93 -14.97 -5.84
C ARG A 164 -11.01 -14.13 -7.11
N ILE A 165 -9.90 -13.93 -7.82
CA ILE A 165 -9.91 -13.22 -9.09
C ILE A 165 -10.83 -13.92 -10.09
N ARG A 166 -10.71 -15.24 -10.21
CA ARG A 166 -11.52 -16.06 -11.11
C ARG A 166 -13.01 -15.96 -10.81
N THR A 167 -13.39 -16.04 -9.54
CA THR A 167 -14.81 -16.09 -9.12
C THR A 167 -15.47 -14.72 -9.00
N THR A 168 -14.70 -13.63 -9.01
CA THR A 168 -15.21 -12.26 -8.88
C THR A 168 -14.95 -11.45 -10.16
N TYR A 169 -13.74 -10.93 -10.33
CA TYR A 169 -13.43 -10.01 -11.43
C TYR A 169 -13.49 -10.68 -12.81
N ALA A 170 -12.90 -11.87 -12.95
CA ALA A 170 -12.91 -12.58 -14.20
C ALA A 170 -14.33 -13.07 -14.57
N ALA A 171 -15.11 -13.57 -13.60
CA ALA A 171 -16.48 -13.99 -13.81
C ALA A 171 -17.43 -12.84 -14.15
N GLY A 172 -17.17 -11.63 -13.61
CA GLY A 172 -17.93 -10.41 -13.91
C GLY A 172 -17.47 -9.67 -15.17
N SER A 173 -16.38 -10.09 -15.81
CA SER A 173 -15.84 -9.46 -17.00
C SER A 173 -16.51 -9.96 -18.27
N ASN A 174 -16.83 -9.02 -19.19
CA ASN A 174 -17.27 -9.36 -20.56
C ASN A 174 -16.08 -9.58 -21.52
N ALA A 175 -14.84 -9.44 -21.04
CA ALA A 175 -13.66 -9.71 -21.84
C ALA A 175 -13.50 -11.22 -22.05
N MET A 176 -13.27 -11.62 -23.32
CA MET A 176 -12.79 -12.98 -23.60
C MET A 176 -11.36 -13.08 -23.07
N LEU A 177 -11.21 -13.56 -21.86
CA LEU A 177 -9.90 -13.96 -21.36
C LEU A 177 -9.49 -15.22 -22.15
N SER A 178 -8.56 -15.08 -23.06
CA SER A 178 -7.90 -16.22 -23.68
C SER A 178 -7.28 -17.08 -22.58
N LYS A 179 -7.65 -18.36 -22.58
CA LYS A 179 -7.15 -19.39 -21.66
C LYS A 179 -5.63 -19.56 -21.77
#